data_33711fda53bc78339c487f478daf992d
#
_entry.id   33711fda53bc78339c487f478daf992d
#
_cell.length_a   1.000
_cell.length_b   1.000
_cell.length_c   1.000
_cell.angle_alpha   90.00
_cell.angle_beta   90.00
_cell.angle_gamma   90.00
#
_symmetry.space_group_name_H-M   'P 1'
#
loop_
_entity.id
_entity.type
_entity.pdbx_description
1 polymer ?
#
loop_
_entity_poly.entity_id
_entity_poly.type
_entity_poly.pdbx_seq_one_letter_code
_entity_poly.pdbx_strand_id
1 'polypeptide(L)'
;MKKFDWKNIAEPIMELFTDATDGSSIEVKETSLVWHYEEADPDFGPSQAKELQDHLKSLLTNQPAYVKRGHQILEVNPQVRKLLIPSPIISSVYRKGVYIQ
;
A
#
# COMPACT_ATOMS: atom_id res chain seq x y z
N MET A 1 2.76 -3.92 21.15
CA MET A 1 3.10 -3.47 19.92
C MET A 1 2.12 -3.81 18.83
N LYS A 2 1.87 -2.94 17.97
CA LYS A 2 0.92 -3.16 16.97
C LYS A 2 1.53 -3.67 15.70
N LYS A 3 0.93 -4.62 15.10
CA LYS A 3 1.44 -5.16 13.91
C LYS A 3 1.35 -4.27 12.74
N PHE A 4 0.38 -3.44 12.70
CA PHE A 4 0.16 -2.59 11.55
C PHE A 4 0.17 -1.13 11.91
N ASP A 5 1.19 -0.73 12.65
CA ASP A 5 1.35 0.68 13.01
C ASP A 5 1.48 1.56 11.79
N TRP A 6 2.00 1.02 10.69
CA TRP A 6 2.15 1.81 9.49
C TRP A 6 0.79 2.30 8.97
N LYS A 7 -0.29 1.61 9.31
CA LYS A 7 -1.61 2.07 8.90
C LYS A 7 -1.95 3.38 9.58
N ASN A 8 -1.56 3.53 10.81
CA ASN A 8 -1.80 4.77 11.55
C ASN A 8 -1.00 5.93 10.99
N ILE A 9 0.06 5.64 10.25
CA ILE A 9 0.85 6.66 9.61
C ILE A 9 0.28 6.98 8.24
N ALA A 10 -0.11 5.97 7.50
CA ALA A 10 -0.57 6.12 6.14
C ALA A 10 -1.99 6.66 6.03
N GLU A 11 -2.87 6.17 6.86
CA GLU A 11 -4.28 6.49 6.74
C GLU A 11 -4.59 7.99 6.81
N PRO A 12 -4.01 8.75 7.72
CA PRO A 12 -4.32 10.18 7.78
C PRO A 12 -3.94 10.93 6.51
N ILE A 13 -2.84 10.58 5.88
CA ILE A 13 -2.46 11.30 4.68
C ILE A 13 -3.35 10.86 3.52
N MET A 14 -3.77 9.61 3.50
CA MET A 14 -4.68 9.14 2.49
C MET A 14 -6.03 9.81 2.63
N GLU A 15 -6.45 10.08 3.86
CA GLU A 15 -7.70 10.78 4.11
C GLU A 15 -7.63 12.22 3.62
N LEU A 16 -6.50 12.84 3.81
CA LEU A 16 -6.31 14.20 3.34
C LEU A 16 -6.46 14.25 1.83
N PHE A 17 -5.86 13.31 1.14
CA PHE A 17 -5.94 13.28 -0.31
C PHE A 17 -7.35 12.92 -0.78
N THR A 18 -8.05 12.11 0.00
CA THR A 18 -9.41 11.76 -0.34
C THR A 18 -10.31 12.99 -0.25
N ASP A 19 -10.11 13.78 0.79
CA ASP A 19 -10.89 15.00 0.96
C ASP A 19 -10.59 16.01 -0.14
N ALA A 20 -9.38 16.01 -0.64
CA ALA A 20 -8.97 16.96 -1.65
C ALA A 20 -9.24 16.48 -3.07
N THR A 21 -9.72 15.28 -3.25
CA THR A 21 -9.90 14.69 -4.57
C THR A 21 -11.30 14.11 -4.69
N ASP A 22 -12.19 14.85 -5.29
CA ASP A 22 -13.57 14.40 -5.47
C ASP A 22 -13.58 13.11 -6.27
N GLY A 23 -14.36 12.16 -5.84
CA GLY A 23 -14.48 10.89 -6.52
C GLY A 23 -13.50 9.85 -6.05
N SER A 24 -12.60 10.21 -5.14
CA SER A 24 -11.68 9.23 -4.59
C SER A 24 -12.24 8.66 -3.29
N SER A 25 -11.74 7.53 -2.90
CA SER A 25 -12.18 6.90 -1.65
C SER A 25 -11.09 6.00 -1.12
N ILE A 26 -11.21 5.67 0.16
CA ILE A 26 -10.28 4.78 0.80
C ILE A 26 -11.01 3.51 1.18
N GLU A 27 -10.38 2.40 0.90
CA GLU A 27 -10.89 1.11 1.32
C GLU A 27 -9.92 0.57 2.36
N VAL A 28 -10.42 0.33 3.57
CA VAL A 28 -9.58 -0.19 4.63
C VAL A 28 -9.78 -1.68 4.72
N LYS A 29 -8.76 -2.43 4.38
CA LYS A 29 -8.84 -3.88 4.46
C LYS A 29 -8.14 -4.31 5.72
N GLU A 30 -8.26 -5.58 6.04
CA GLU A 30 -7.64 -6.09 7.25
C GLU A 30 -6.16 -5.81 7.30
N THR A 31 -5.46 -6.04 6.21
CA THR A 31 -4.01 -5.85 6.21
C THR A 31 -3.52 -4.84 5.19
N SER A 32 -4.43 -4.11 4.55
CA SER A 32 -4.04 -3.19 3.49
C SER A 32 -4.90 -1.95 3.50
N LEU A 33 -4.41 -0.92 2.81
CA LEU A 33 -5.20 0.27 2.58
C LEU A 33 -5.19 0.49 1.07
N VAL A 34 -6.34 0.82 0.51
CA VAL A 34 -6.42 1.04 -0.93
C VAL A 34 -7.07 2.39 -1.18
N TRP A 35 -6.45 3.19 -2.02
CA TRP A 35 -7.00 4.47 -2.42
C TRP A 35 -7.50 4.33 -3.84
N HIS A 36 -8.81 4.55 -4.04
CA HIS A 36 -9.44 4.39 -5.34
C HIS A 36 -9.65 5.75 -5.97
N TYR A 37 -9.28 5.92 -7.21
CA TYR A 37 -9.49 7.20 -7.89
C TYR A 37 -10.07 7.05 -9.28
N GLU A 38 -10.71 5.90 -9.54
CA GLU A 38 -11.32 5.70 -10.84
C GLU A 38 -12.49 6.64 -11.11
N GLU A 39 -13.14 7.11 -10.06
CA GLU A 39 -14.25 8.04 -10.21
C GLU A 39 -13.80 9.49 -10.14
N ALA A 40 -12.53 9.72 -9.99
CA ALA A 40 -12.02 11.08 -9.90
C ALA A 40 -11.80 11.64 -11.30
N ASP A 41 -11.55 12.94 -11.36
CA ASP A 41 -11.23 13.60 -12.62
C ASP A 41 -10.09 12.86 -13.31
N PRO A 42 -10.19 12.58 -14.61
CA PRO A 42 -9.18 11.80 -15.30
C PRO A 42 -7.79 12.45 -15.37
N ASP A 43 -7.72 13.73 -15.15
CA ASP A 43 -6.42 14.41 -15.13
C ASP A 43 -5.95 14.62 -13.70
N PHE A 44 -6.84 15.12 -12.87
CA PHE A 44 -6.50 15.46 -11.50
C PHE A 44 -6.29 14.20 -10.65
N GLY A 45 -7.10 13.17 -10.88
CA GLY A 45 -6.99 11.93 -10.12
C GLY A 45 -5.60 11.32 -10.20
N PRO A 46 -5.09 11.05 -11.40
CA PRO A 46 -3.76 10.48 -11.52
C PRO A 46 -2.65 11.38 -10.97
N SER A 47 -2.84 12.68 -11.09
CA SER A 47 -1.88 13.64 -10.55
C SER A 47 -1.83 13.54 -9.04
N GLN A 48 -3.00 13.45 -8.42
CA GLN A 48 -3.09 13.30 -6.98
C GLN A 48 -2.53 11.96 -6.54
N ALA A 49 -2.75 10.92 -7.34
CA ALA A 49 -2.23 9.60 -7.03
C ALA A 49 -0.72 9.61 -6.98
N LYS A 50 -0.11 10.33 -7.92
CA LYS A 50 1.33 10.40 -7.94
C LYS A 50 1.87 11.14 -6.71
N GLU A 51 1.22 12.22 -6.34
CA GLU A 51 1.60 12.99 -5.17
C GLU A 51 1.44 12.15 -3.93
N LEU A 52 0.32 11.47 -3.82
CA LEU A 52 0.06 10.63 -2.66
C LEU A 52 1.07 9.50 -2.59
N GLN A 53 1.38 8.90 -3.72
CA GLN A 53 2.36 7.84 -3.77
C GLN A 53 3.71 8.32 -3.25
N ASP A 54 4.15 9.49 -3.67
CA ASP A 54 5.42 10.04 -3.24
C ASP A 54 5.43 10.32 -1.74
N HIS A 55 4.33 10.86 -1.24
CA HIS A 55 4.23 11.12 0.20
C HIS A 55 4.26 9.82 0.99
N LEU A 56 3.53 8.82 0.53
CA LEU A 56 3.48 7.55 1.24
C LEU A 56 4.82 6.87 1.24
N LYS A 57 5.52 6.91 0.13
CA LYS A 57 6.83 6.30 0.06
C LYS A 57 7.78 6.94 1.06
N SER A 58 7.70 8.24 1.15
CA SER A 58 8.55 8.98 2.07
C SER A 58 8.20 8.66 3.52
N LEU A 59 6.92 8.67 3.85
CA LEU A 59 6.49 8.42 5.21
C LEU A 59 6.76 7.00 5.67
N LEU A 60 6.71 6.06 4.75
CA LEU A 60 6.81 4.66 5.09
C LEU A 60 8.20 4.07 4.88
N THR A 61 9.17 4.93 4.70
CA THR A 61 10.53 4.51 4.44
C THR A 61 11.06 3.48 5.43
N ASN A 62 10.79 3.70 6.69
CA ASN A 62 11.28 2.79 7.73
C ASN A 62 10.22 1.88 8.29
N GLN A 63 9.13 1.73 7.57
CA GLN A 63 8.04 0.91 8.03
C GLN A 63 7.96 -0.37 7.22
N PRO A 64 7.40 -1.43 7.78
CA PRO A 64 7.28 -2.69 7.04
C PRO A 64 6.05 -2.66 6.13
N ALA A 65 6.06 -1.74 5.22
CA ALA A 65 4.96 -1.57 4.29
C ALA A 65 5.49 -0.98 3.01
N TYR A 66 4.78 -1.21 1.93
CA TYR A 66 5.18 -0.67 0.64
C TYR A 66 3.96 -0.19 -0.13
N VAL A 67 4.19 0.70 -1.09
CA VAL A 67 3.14 1.28 -1.90
C VAL A 67 3.20 0.68 -3.28
N LYS A 68 2.05 0.26 -3.77
CA LYS A 68 1.96 -0.35 -5.08
C LYS A 68 0.90 0.37 -5.91
N ARG A 69 1.21 0.64 -7.16
CA ARG A 69 0.26 1.26 -8.04
C ARG A 69 -0.46 0.21 -8.86
N GLY A 70 -1.76 0.32 -8.99
CA GLY A 70 -2.53 -0.54 -9.84
C GLY A 70 -3.30 0.32 -10.83
N HIS A 71 -4.29 -0.26 -11.45
CA HIS A 71 -5.11 0.48 -12.40
C HIS A 71 -6.09 1.34 -11.62
N GLN A 72 -5.83 2.63 -11.60
CA GLN A 72 -6.66 3.61 -10.90
C GLN A 72 -6.79 3.34 -9.42
N ILE A 73 -5.80 2.71 -8.83
CA ILE A 73 -5.73 2.52 -7.40
C ILE A 73 -4.29 2.64 -6.90
N LEU A 74 -4.17 2.93 -5.62
CA LEU A 74 -2.91 2.92 -4.93
C LEU A 74 -3.11 2.03 -3.73
N GLU A 75 -2.25 1.07 -3.55
CA GLU A 75 -2.36 0.16 -2.42
C GLU A 75 -1.18 0.30 -1.49
N VAL A 76 -1.43 0.20 -0.20
CA VAL A 76 -0.37 0.12 0.78
C VAL A 76 -0.51 -1.23 1.44
N ASN A 77 0.49 -2.05 1.31
CA ASN A 77 0.48 -3.42 1.81
C ASN A 77 1.60 -3.67 2.78
N PRO A 78 1.42 -4.62 3.68
CA PRO A 78 2.51 -4.96 4.59
C PRO A 78 3.62 -5.66 3.82
N GLN A 79 4.84 -5.33 4.17
CA GLN A 79 5.97 -5.94 3.53
C GLN A 79 6.44 -7.09 4.39
N VAL A 80 6.38 -8.28 3.87
CA VAL A 80 6.82 -9.42 4.60
C VAL A 80 8.31 -9.51 4.50
N ARG A 81 9.00 -9.32 5.66
CA ARG A 81 10.39 -9.40 5.65
C ARG A 81 10.83 -10.77 5.44
N LYS A 82 11.88 -10.90 4.69
CA LYS A 82 12.43 -12.17 4.53
C LYS A 82 13.13 -12.46 5.79
N LEU A 83 12.72 -13.44 6.50
CA LEU A 83 13.37 -13.76 7.72
C LEU A 83 14.66 -14.43 7.43
N LEU A 84 15.40 -14.73 8.47
CA LEU A 84 16.67 -15.38 8.30
C LEU A 84 16.48 -16.85 8.09
N ILE A 85 15.63 -17.19 7.16
CA ILE A 85 15.37 -18.57 6.89
C ILE A 85 16.24 -18.98 5.72
N PRO A 86 16.87 -20.10 5.76
CA PRO A 86 17.77 -20.52 4.69
C PRO A 86 17.02 -20.61 3.38
N SER A 87 17.64 -20.24 2.33
CA SER A 87 17.05 -20.25 1.04
C SER A 87 16.41 -21.55 0.61
N PRO A 88 17.00 -22.66 0.88
CA PRO A 88 16.39 -23.92 0.49
C PRO A 88 15.03 -24.11 1.08
N ILE A 89 14.83 -23.65 2.29
CA ILE A 89 13.55 -23.78 2.93
C ILE A 89 12.54 -22.88 2.28
N ILE A 90 12.95 -21.68 1.98
CA ILE A 90 12.08 -20.72 1.34
C ILE A 90 11.68 -21.25 -0.02
N SER A 91 12.60 -21.77 -0.75
CA SER A 91 12.32 -22.30 -2.03
C SER A 91 11.32 -23.43 -1.97
N SER A 92 11.47 -24.25 -1.02
CA SER A 92 10.58 -25.36 -0.88
C SER A 92 9.18 -24.93 -0.58
N VAL A 93 9.03 -23.92 0.22
CA VAL A 93 7.74 -23.42 0.60
C VAL A 93 7.06 -22.69 -0.55
N TYR A 94 7.77 -21.83 -1.19
CA TYR A 94 7.16 -21.03 -2.20
C TYR A 94 7.00 -21.65 -3.55
N ARG A 95 7.83 -22.56 -3.85
CA ARG A 95 7.80 -23.12 -5.08
C ARG A 95 6.58 -23.81 -5.48
N LYS A 96 5.90 -24.24 -4.60
CA LYS A 96 4.69 -24.84 -4.86
C LYS A 96 3.72 -23.91 -5.25
N GLY A 97 4.08 -22.83 -5.32
CA GLY A 97 3.19 -21.86 -5.62
C GLY A 97 2.48 -21.54 -4.54
N VAL A 98 2.85 -21.83 -3.72
CA VAL A 98 2.19 -21.51 -2.70
C VAL A 98 2.50 -20.47 -2.31
N TYR A 99 2.85 -20.10 -2.40
CA TYR A 99 3.30 -19.40 -2.07
C TYR A 99 3.32 -18.80 -1.73
N ILE A 100 3.15 -18.95 -1.23
CA ILE A 100 3.44 -18.30 -0.69
C ILE A 100 4.19 -17.67 -1.18
N GLN A 101 4.31 -17.20 -1.71
CA GLN A 101 5.09 -16.39 -2.22
C GLN A 101 4.86 -15.36 -2.34
#